data_9101113c0a55416b117ddb101afba72e
#
_entry.id   9101113c0a55416b117ddb101afba72e
#
_cell.length_a   1.000
_cell.length_b   1.000
_cell.length_c   1.000
_cell.angle_alpha   90.00
_cell.angle_beta   90.00
_cell.angle_gamma   90.00
#
_symmetry.space_group_name_H-M   'P 1'
#
loop_
_entity.id
_entity.type
_entity.pdbx_description
1 polymer ?
#
loop_
_entity_poly.entity_id
_entity_poly.type
_entity_poly.pdbx_seq_one_letter_code
_entity_poly.pdbx_strand_id
1 'polypeptide(L)'
;MDSIRPEPTLREALPVWAKIGVTSFGGPAGQIALMHRVLVEERGWIRPERFLHALNFCMLLPGPEAMQLATYVGWRLHGTLGGLAAGLLFVLPGAFVVLALSIAYALFGQVPLVEAAFVGIKAAVLVIVIEALIKVARRALHRPHDWAIAAAAFVAIFLLAAPFPLIIAAAALIGFLLALVFPVPVPPPLVTPPVPLGRTFRTAALWLAIWILPLLAVAALFGRDDVTADIALFFSKLAVVTFGGAYSVLAYMAQQAVETYGWLSAGEMLDGLGLAETTPGPLILVTEFVGFLAAYRSGGELRLAYGLLGAAVTLWATFAPCFLWIFVGAPYIERLGSNARLAGALRGVTAAVVGVILNLSVWFALHVIFGRVAAEWHGPFRLWVPDPASFHLDAALLAGLAAILLLALRLGIVTTLAITAGAALAYSLFLHAA
;
A
#
# COMPACT_ATOMS: atom_id res chain seq x y z
N MET A 1 -27.34 4.17 -29.07
CA MET A 1 -26.44 3.34 -29.91
C MET A 1 -25.02 3.74 -29.55
N ASP A 2 -24.42 3.08 -28.54
CA ASP A 2 -23.03 3.33 -28.16
C ASP A 2 -22.12 2.73 -29.22
N SER A 3 -21.51 3.57 -30.02
CA SER A 3 -20.47 3.17 -30.97
C SER A 3 -19.28 2.63 -30.16
N ILE A 4 -19.18 1.30 -30.09
CA ILE A 4 -17.98 0.63 -29.58
C ILE A 4 -16.83 1.10 -30.48
N ARG A 5 -15.94 1.94 -29.94
CA ARG A 5 -14.71 2.29 -30.65
C ARG A 5 -13.91 1.00 -30.87
N PRO A 6 -13.22 0.85 -31.99
CA PRO A 6 -12.39 -0.32 -32.24
C PRO A 6 -11.37 -0.49 -31.09
N GLU A 7 -11.15 -1.74 -30.68
CA GLU A 7 -10.15 -2.04 -29.63
C GLU A 7 -8.78 -1.53 -30.11
N PRO A 8 -8.03 -0.81 -29.24
CA PRO A 8 -6.75 -0.25 -29.65
C PRO A 8 -5.74 -1.37 -29.93
N THR A 9 -4.77 -1.12 -30.80
CA THR A 9 -3.59 -1.98 -30.92
C THR A 9 -2.71 -1.86 -29.66
N LEU A 10 -1.90 -2.88 -29.39
CA LEU A 10 -0.95 -2.83 -28.25
C LEU A 10 -0.01 -1.60 -28.37
N ARG A 11 0.41 -1.27 -29.60
CA ARG A 11 1.29 -0.11 -29.87
C ARG A 11 0.63 1.22 -29.50
N GLU A 12 -0.66 1.35 -29.71
CA GLU A 12 -1.45 2.54 -29.33
C GLU A 12 -1.73 2.59 -27.82
N ALA A 13 -1.81 1.41 -27.18
CA ALA A 13 -2.08 1.31 -25.75
C ALA A 13 -0.84 1.64 -24.87
N LEU A 14 0.36 1.29 -25.32
CA LEU A 14 1.60 1.50 -24.55
C LEU A 14 1.82 2.96 -24.10
N PRO A 15 1.72 3.99 -24.97
CA PRO A 15 1.89 5.38 -24.54
C PRO A 15 0.82 5.82 -23.53
N VAL A 16 -0.39 5.28 -23.62
CA VAL A 16 -1.48 5.59 -22.69
C VAL A 16 -1.18 5.01 -21.32
N TRP A 17 -0.74 3.75 -21.25
CA TRP A 17 -0.31 3.13 -20.00
C TRP A 17 0.89 3.84 -19.37
N ALA A 18 1.88 4.23 -20.18
CA ALA A 18 3.03 5.00 -19.71
C ALA A 18 2.58 6.37 -19.15
N LYS A 19 1.67 7.08 -19.84
CA LYS A 19 1.10 8.33 -19.34
C LYS A 19 0.38 8.12 -18.01
N ILE A 20 -0.47 7.08 -17.91
CA ILE A 20 -1.17 6.76 -16.66
C ILE A 20 -0.15 6.51 -15.55
N GLY A 21 0.90 5.71 -15.77
CA GLY A 21 1.91 5.41 -14.77
C GLY A 21 2.63 6.65 -14.26
N VAL A 22 3.10 7.52 -15.15
CA VAL A 22 3.82 8.76 -14.78
C VAL A 22 2.91 9.79 -14.08
N THR A 23 1.61 9.82 -14.41
CA THR A 23 0.66 10.81 -13.85
C THR A 23 -0.20 10.25 -12.72
N SER A 24 0.07 9.04 -12.24
CA SER A 24 -0.66 8.35 -11.16
C SER A 24 -0.24 8.84 -9.78
N PHE A 25 -0.71 10.01 -9.37
CA PHE A 25 -0.51 10.58 -8.04
C PHE A 25 -1.79 10.52 -7.19
N GLY A 26 -1.67 10.73 -5.89
CA GLY A 26 -2.81 10.89 -4.98
C GLY A 26 -3.42 9.59 -4.46
N GLY A 27 -2.62 8.55 -4.37
CA GLY A 27 -3.01 7.26 -3.81
C GLY A 27 -4.04 6.48 -4.65
N PRO A 28 -4.55 5.34 -4.16
CA PRO A 28 -5.40 4.44 -4.95
C PRO A 28 -6.64 5.10 -5.55
N ALA A 29 -7.31 5.97 -4.78
CA ALA A 29 -8.52 6.64 -5.25
C ALA A 29 -8.27 7.58 -6.44
N GLY A 30 -7.20 8.37 -6.38
CA GLY A 30 -6.79 9.25 -7.48
C GLY A 30 -6.39 8.47 -8.72
N GLN A 31 -5.64 7.39 -8.54
CA GLN A 31 -5.20 6.51 -9.62
C GLN A 31 -6.36 5.81 -10.33
N ILE A 32 -7.33 5.28 -9.57
CA ILE A 32 -8.54 4.66 -10.11
C ILE A 32 -9.38 5.70 -10.88
N ALA A 33 -9.54 6.91 -10.32
CA ALA A 33 -10.26 8.00 -10.99
C ALA A 33 -9.55 8.43 -12.29
N LEU A 34 -8.22 8.52 -12.30
CA LEU A 34 -7.44 8.78 -13.51
C LEU A 34 -7.66 7.70 -14.57
N MET A 35 -7.57 6.41 -14.18
CA MET A 35 -7.81 5.30 -15.10
C MET A 35 -9.25 5.30 -15.63
N HIS A 36 -10.25 5.58 -14.79
CA HIS A 36 -11.64 5.70 -15.23
C HIS A 36 -11.78 6.79 -16.27
N ARG A 37 -11.29 8.01 -16.00
CA ARG A 37 -11.33 9.12 -16.94
C ARG A 37 -10.67 8.76 -18.27
N VAL A 38 -9.44 8.23 -18.23
CA VAL A 38 -8.68 7.95 -19.47
C VAL A 38 -9.26 6.79 -20.25
N LEU A 39 -9.55 5.66 -19.58
CA LEU A 39 -9.90 4.40 -20.26
C LEU A 39 -11.39 4.30 -20.59
N VAL A 40 -12.26 4.92 -19.78
CA VAL A 40 -13.72 4.86 -19.95
C VAL A 40 -14.22 6.10 -20.69
N GLU A 41 -13.93 7.31 -20.15
CA GLU A 41 -14.52 8.55 -20.66
C GLU A 41 -13.81 9.07 -21.92
N GLU A 42 -12.48 9.19 -21.90
CA GLU A 42 -11.71 9.78 -23.02
C GLU A 42 -11.53 8.78 -24.17
N ARG A 43 -11.15 7.53 -23.87
CA ARG A 43 -10.82 6.51 -24.86
C ARG A 43 -11.97 5.57 -25.21
N GLY A 44 -12.88 5.29 -24.27
CA GLY A 44 -13.97 4.35 -24.46
C GLY A 44 -13.51 2.90 -24.69
N TRP A 45 -12.33 2.53 -24.12
CA TRP A 45 -11.74 1.19 -24.27
C TRP A 45 -12.43 0.15 -23.42
N ILE A 46 -13.06 0.57 -22.32
CA ILE A 46 -13.82 -0.31 -21.45
C ILE A 46 -15.13 0.37 -21.04
N ARG A 47 -16.22 -0.38 -20.96
CA ARG A 47 -17.53 0.13 -20.51
C ARG A 47 -17.50 0.43 -19.01
N PRO A 48 -18.24 1.47 -18.54
CA PRO A 48 -18.29 1.85 -17.13
C PRO A 48 -18.63 0.66 -16.20
N GLU A 49 -19.61 -0.15 -16.57
CA GLU A 49 -20.07 -1.29 -15.75
C GLU A 49 -18.94 -2.33 -15.62
N ARG A 50 -18.23 -2.62 -16.72
CA ARG A 50 -17.10 -3.57 -16.72
C ARG A 50 -15.91 -3.04 -15.92
N PHE A 51 -15.66 -1.74 -15.99
CA PHE A 51 -14.61 -1.10 -15.18
C PHE A 51 -14.90 -1.25 -13.68
N LEU A 52 -16.15 -0.98 -13.27
CA LEU A 52 -16.58 -1.13 -11.88
C LEU A 52 -16.55 -2.59 -11.41
N HIS A 53 -16.94 -3.54 -12.26
CA HIS A 53 -16.83 -4.98 -11.96
C HIS A 53 -15.35 -5.39 -11.77
N ALA A 54 -14.47 -4.90 -12.65
CA ALA A 54 -13.03 -5.14 -12.55
C ALA A 54 -12.44 -4.55 -11.28
N LEU A 55 -12.82 -3.32 -10.94
CA LEU A 55 -12.40 -2.66 -9.70
C LEU A 55 -12.84 -3.46 -8.47
N ASN A 56 -14.12 -3.83 -8.40
CA ASN A 56 -14.63 -4.64 -7.30
C ASN A 56 -13.88 -5.97 -7.18
N PHE A 57 -13.57 -6.62 -8.29
CA PHE A 57 -12.74 -7.82 -8.28
C PHE A 57 -11.33 -7.58 -7.76
N CYS A 58 -10.64 -6.54 -8.24
CA CYS A 58 -9.30 -6.21 -7.75
C CYS A 58 -9.29 -5.89 -6.25
N MET A 59 -10.36 -5.29 -5.73
CA MET A 59 -10.51 -5.07 -4.27
C MET A 59 -10.71 -6.37 -3.47
N LEU A 60 -11.06 -7.50 -4.12
CA LEU A 60 -11.16 -8.82 -3.51
C LEU A 60 -9.80 -9.53 -3.43
N LEU A 61 -8.83 -9.11 -4.24
CA LEU A 61 -7.52 -9.74 -4.33
C LEU A 61 -6.53 -9.10 -3.34
N PRO A 62 -5.56 -9.86 -2.83
CA PRO A 62 -4.48 -9.25 -2.08
C PRO A 62 -3.55 -8.45 -3.01
N GLY A 63 -3.13 -7.27 -2.57
CA GLY A 63 -2.21 -6.40 -3.31
C GLY A 63 -2.78 -5.02 -3.68
N PRO A 64 -2.00 -4.19 -4.40
CA PRO A 64 -2.41 -2.84 -4.81
C PRO A 64 -3.47 -2.88 -5.91
N GLU A 65 -4.72 -2.57 -5.54
CA GLU A 65 -5.89 -2.65 -6.40
C GLU A 65 -5.78 -1.83 -7.70
N ALA A 66 -5.13 -0.66 -7.66
CA ALA A 66 -4.96 0.19 -8.84
C ALA A 66 -4.03 -0.45 -9.89
N MET A 67 -2.91 -1.04 -9.46
CA MET A 67 -2.01 -1.79 -10.35
C MET A 67 -2.70 -3.04 -10.91
N GLN A 68 -3.45 -3.76 -10.08
CA GLN A 68 -4.19 -4.93 -10.50
C GLN A 68 -5.27 -4.57 -11.51
N LEU A 69 -5.96 -3.44 -11.33
CA LEU A 69 -6.95 -2.93 -12.27
C LEU A 69 -6.30 -2.57 -13.62
N ALA A 70 -5.14 -1.90 -13.62
CA ALA A 70 -4.38 -1.64 -14.83
C ALA A 70 -4.00 -2.94 -15.55
N THR A 71 -3.47 -3.92 -14.80
CA THR A 71 -3.11 -5.25 -15.30
C THR A 71 -4.33 -5.98 -15.89
N TYR A 72 -5.48 -5.94 -15.19
CA TYR A 72 -6.71 -6.58 -15.67
C TYR A 72 -7.21 -5.94 -16.97
N VAL A 73 -7.28 -4.61 -17.05
CA VAL A 73 -7.73 -3.93 -18.26
C VAL A 73 -6.78 -4.18 -19.42
N GLY A 74 -5.46 -4.11 -19.18
CA GLY A 74 -4.46 -4.46 -20.19
C GLY A 74 -4.59 -5.90 -20.67
N TRP A 75 -4.81 -6.86 -19.75
CA TRP A 75 -5.06 -8.26 -20.07
C TRP A 75 -6.36 -8.45 -20.88
N ARG A 76 -7.40 -7.69 -20.57
CA ARG A 76 -8.67 -7.76 -21.28
C ARG A 76 -8.56 -7.28 -22.72
N LEU A 77 -7.72 -6.29 -22.97
CA LEU A 77 -7.50 -5.69 -24.30
C LEU A 77 -6.54 -6.53 -25.16
N HIS A 78 -5.43 -7.02 -24.59
CA HIS A 78 -4.34 -7.62 -25.36
C HIS A 78 -3.78 -8.91 -24.73
N GLY A 79 -4.56 -9.63 -23.93
CA GLY A 79 -4.10 -10.85 -23.26
C GLY A 79 -2.95 -10.61 -22.27
N THR A 80 -2.16 -11.64 -22.03
CA THR A 80 -1.08 -11.61 -21.03
C THR A 80 -0.06 -10.51 -21.27
N LEU A 81 0.33 -10.25 -22.54
CA LEU A 81 1.28 -9.18 -22.88
C LEU A 81 0.72 -7.80 -22.56
N GLY A 82 -0.56 -7.57 -22.85
CA GLY A 82 -1.22 -6.31 -22.49
C GLY A 82 -1.30 -6.09 -20.97
N GLY A 83 -1.61 -7.15 -20.23
CA GLY A 83 -1.62 -7.09 -18.76
C GLY A 83 -0.25 -6.81 -18.16
N LEU A 84 0.79 -7.48 -18.67
CA LEU A 84 2.18 -7.21 -18.26
C LEU A 84 2.60 -5.78 -18.57
N ALA A 85 2.36 -5.33 -19.79
CA ALA A 85 2.72 -3.98 -20.22
C ALA A 85 2.01 -2.91 -19.36
N ALA A 86 0.70 -3.05 -19.16
CA ALA A 86 -0.07 -2.11 -18.35
C ALA A 86 0.38 -2.09 -16.88
N GLY A 87 0.55 -3.26 -16.27
CA GLY A 87 0.99 -3.37 -14.86
C GLY A 87 2.41 -2.85 -14.65
N LEU A 88 3.36 -3.21 -15.51
CA LEU A 88 4.75 -2.74 -15.41
C LEU A 88 4.85 -1.22 -15.66
N LEU A 89 4.20 -0.69 -16.69
CA LEU A 89 4.19 0.75 -16.97
C LEU A 89 3.48 1.56 -15.88
N PHE A 90 2.59 0.94 -15.11
CA PHE A 90 1.97 1.57 -13.96
C PHE A 90 2.91 1.64 -12.74
N VAL A 91 3.79 0.65 -12.54
CA VAL A 91 4.66 0.53 -11.37
C VAL A 91 6.04 1.15 -11.61
N LEU A 92 6.69 0.83 -12.74
CA LEU A 92 8.10 1.14 -12.97
C LEU A 92 8.45 2.64 -12.89
N PRO A 93 7.64 3.59 -13.43
CA PRO A 93 7.97 5.00 -13.30
C PRO A 93 8.11 5.43 -11.84
N GLY A 94 7.17 4.99 -10.98
CA GLY A 94 7.23 5.27 -9.55
C GLY A 94 8.40 4.56 -8.86
N ALA A 95 8.65 3.29 -9.20
CA ALA A 95 9.77 2.53 -8.65
C ALA A 95 11.11 3.23 -8.92
N PHE A 96 11.36 3.69 -10.14
CA PHE A 96 12.59 4.44 -10.43
C PHE A 96 12.72 5.72 -9.62
N VAL A 97 11.61 6.44 -9.41
CA VAL A 97 11.62 7.67 -8.59
C VAL A 97 11.87 7.33 -7.12
N VAL A 98 11.16 6.33 -6.56
CA VAL A 98 11.37 5.89 -5.17
C VAL A 98 12.78 5.39 -4.95
N LEU A 99 13.33 4.61 -5.90
CA LEU A 99 14.73 4.15 -5.82
C LEU A 99 15.72 5.32 -5.77
N ALA A 100 15.56 6.29 -6.68
CA ALA A 100 16.41 7.48 -6.70
C ALA A 100 16.31 8.27 -5.39
N LEU A 101 15.10 8.45 -4.85
CA LEU A 101 14.87 9.10 -3.57
C LEU A 101 15.44 8.29 -2.40
N SER A 102 15.35 6.95 -2.44
CA SER A 102 15.95 6.07 -1.42
C SER A 102 17.48 6.17 -1.39
N ILE A 103 18.11 6.23 -2.56
CA ILE A 103 19.55 6.45 -2.69
C ILE A 103 19.92 7.86 -2.14
N ALA A 104 19.19 8.89 -2.55
CA ALA A 104 19.42 10.26 -2.07
C ALA A 104 19.23 10.35 -0.54
N TYR A 105 18.20 9.69 0.00
CA TYR A 105 17.96 9.62 1.44
C TYR A 105 19.10 8.91 2.18
N ALA A 106 19.58 7.78 1.67
CA ALA A 106 20.69 7.05 2.28
C ALA A 106 22.01 7.84 2.30
N LEU A 107 22.22 8.70 1.30
CA LEU A 107 23.44 9.52 1.17
C LEU A 107 23.35 10.87 1.90
N PHE A 108 22.19 11.49 1.91
CA PHE A 108 22.01 12.88 2.36
C PHE A 108 20.98 13.06 3.47
N GLY A 109 20.28 11.99 3.91
CA GLY A 109 19.20 12.07 4.89
C GLY A 109 19.61 12.67 6.23
N GLN A 110 20.90 12.57 6.61
CA GLN A 110 21.47 13.11 7.85
C GLN A 110 22.01 14.54 7.70
N VAL A 111 21.85 15.18 6.55
CA VAL A 111 22.22 16.59 6.39
C VAL A 111 21.20 17.45 7.16
N PRO A 112 21.64 18.41 8.03
CA PRO A 112 20.73 19.16 8.92
C PRO A 112 19.53 19.82 8.22
N LEU A 113 19.74 20.36 7.01
CA LEU A 113 18.65 20.96 6.22
C LEU A 113 17.64 19.91 5.72
N VAL A 114 18.13 18.73 5.35
CA VAL A 114 17.28 17.63 4.92
C VAL A 114 16.47 17.09 6.10
N GLU A 115 17.13 16.90 7.24
CA GLU A 115 16.50 16.48 8.48
C GLU A 115 15.39 17.45 8.93
N ALA A 116 15.66 18.76 8.87
CA ALA A 116 14.70 19.81 9.15
C ALA A 116 13.48 19.75 8.20
N ALA A 117 13.68 19.54 6.90
CA ALA A 117 12.59 19.37 5.95
C ALA A 117 11.73 18.13 6.29
N PHE A 118 12.35 17.03 6.69
CA PHE A 118 11.66 15.81 7.06
C PHE A 118 10.82 15.94 8.33
N VAL A 119 11.13 16.84 9.26
CA VAL A 119 10.24 17.15 10.40
C VAL A 119 8.87 17.63 9.90
N GLY A 120 8.84 18.54 8.92
CA GLY A 120 7.60 18.99 8.29
C GLY A 120 6.89 17.92 7.49
N ILE A 121 7.63 17.07 6.77
CA ILE A 121 7.08 15.94 6.02
C ILE A 121 6.43 14.93 6.96
N LYS A 122 7.09 14.52 8.06
CA LYS A 122 6.53 13.60 9.07
C LYS A 122 5.23 14.11 9.67
N ALA A 123 5.19 15.41 10.01
CA ALA A 123 3.99 16.05 10.53
C ALA A 123 2.82 16.01 9.52
N ALA A 124 3.08 16.24 8.23
CA ALA A 124 2.07 16.14 7.19
C ALA A 124 1.63 14.70 6.94
N VAL A 125 2.56 13.74 6.92
CA VAL A 125 2.26 12.30 6.74
C VAL A 125 1.32 11.78 7.82
N LEU A 126 1.51 12.19 9.08
CA LEU A 126 0.58 11.86 10.15
C LEU A 126 -0.86 12.26 9.78
N VAL A 127 -1.05 13.48 9.29
CA VAL A 127 -2.38 13.98 8.92
C VAL A 127 -2.93 13.29 7.68
N ILE A 128 -2.07 12.95 6.71
CA ILE A 128 -2.45 12.18 5.50
C ILE A 128 -2.99 10.80 5.91
N VAL A 129 -2.33 10.12 6.84
CA VAL A 129 -2.79 8.80 7.34
C VAL A 129 -4.12 8.94 8.09
N ILE A 130 -4.31 10.01 8.88
CA ILE A 130 -5.60 10.30 9.53
C ILE A 130 -6.69 10.59 8.49
N GLU A 131 -6.39 11.35 7.44
CA GLU A 131 -7.35 11.59 6.34
C GLU A 131 -7.73 10.28 5.64
N ALA A 132 -6.74 9.41 5.39
CA ALA A 132 -6.98 8.08 4.81
C ALA A 132 -7.87 7.23 5.74
N LEU A 133 -7.61 7.22 7.05
CA LEU A 133 -8.46 6.57 8.04
C LEU A 133 -9.91 7.03 7.94
N ILE A 134 -10.15 8.35 7.92
CA ILE A 134 -11.49 8.92 7.80
C ILE A 134 -12.18 8.48 6.50
N LYS A 135 -11.45 8.52 5.37
CA LYS A 135 -11.98 8.10 4.06
C LYS A 135 -12.35 6.62 4.04
N VAL A 136 -11.48 5.75 4.58
CA VAL A 136 -11.72 4.31 4.62
C VAL A 136 -12.85 3.98 5.60
N ALA A 137 -12.88 4.60 6.78
CA ALA A 137 -13.93 4.40 7.77
C ALA A 137 -15.33 4.75 7.21
N ARG A 138 -15.45 5.88 6.52
CA ARG A 138 -16.71 6.29 5.87
C ARG A 138 -17.19 5.30 4.80
N ARG A 139 -16.29 4.58 4.15
CA ARG A 139 -16.60 3.57 3.12
C ARG A 139 -16.88 2.19 3.69
N ALA A 140 -16.26 1.85 4.84
CA ALA A 140 -16.28 0.51 5.39
C ALA A 140 -17.34 0.33 6.48
N LEU A 141 -17.55 1.35 7.33
CA LEU A 141 -18.34 1.23 8.56
C LEU A 141 -19.74 1.76 8.37
N HIS A 142 -20.67 0.87 7.99
CA HIS A 142 -22.08 1.24 7.75
C HIS A 142 -23.04 0.63 8.77
N ARG A 143 -22.66 -0.50 9.39
CA ARG A 143 -23.51 -1.26 10.31
C ARG A 143 -22.83 -1.37 11.69
N PRO A 144 -23.57 -1.58 12.79
CA PRO A 144 -22.98 -1.71 14.12
C PRO A 144 -21.90 -2.79 14.23
N HIS A 145 -22.07 -3.92 13.53
CA HIS A 145 -21.07 -4.98 13.55
C HIS A 145 -19.79 -4.62 12.79
N ASP A 146 -19.81 -3.73 11.78
CA ASP A 146 -18.61 -3.22 11.13
C ASP A 146 -17.76 -2.42 12.15
N TRP A 147 -18.42 -1.57 12.96
CA TRP A 147 -17.77 -0.82 14.04
C TRP A 147 -17.19 -1.74 15.13
N ALA A 148 -17.93 -2.78 15.49
CA ALA A 148 -17.45 -3.77 16.46
C ALA A 148 -16.20 -4.51 15.97
N ILE A 149 -16.17 -4.91 14.69
CA ILE A 149 -15.01 -5.56 14.07
C ILE A 149 -13.81 -4.59 14.04
N ALA A 150 -14.02 -3.32 13.65
CA ALA A 150 -12.97 -2.31 13.63
C ALA A 150 -12.39 -2.05 15.03
N ALA A 151 -13.24 -1.89 16.03
CA ALA A 151 -12.83 -1.70 17.42
C ALA A 151 -12.08 -2.92 17.97
N ALA A 152 -12.58 -4.13 17.73
CA ALA A 152 -11.91 -5.38 18.13
C ALA A 152 -10.54 -5.52 17.45
N ALA A 153 -10.42 -5.19 16.16
CA ALA A 153 -9.15 -5.22 15.44
C ALA A 153 -8.15 -4.21 16.02
N PHE A 154 -8.59 -2.99 16.33
CA PHE A 154 -7.76 -1.97 16.99
C PHE A 154 -7.26 -2.47 18.36
N VAL A 155 -8.14 -2.93 19.22
CA VAL A 155 -7.79 -3.47 20.54
C VAL A 155 -6.82 -4.63 20.43
N ALA A 156 -7.09 -5.57 19.49
CA ALA A 156 -6.24 -6.74 19.28
C ALA A 156 -4.81 -6.36 18.86
N ILE A 157 -4.64 -5.41 17.93
CA ILE A 157 -3.29 -5.04 17.47
C ILE A 157 -2.61 -4.06 18.41
N PHE A 158 -3.31 -3.06 18.93
CA PHE A 158 -2.73 -1.97 19.72
C PHE A 158 -2.40 -2.44 21.15
N LEU A 159 -3.36 -3.10 21.82
CA LEU A 159 -3.21 -3.52 23.22
C LEU A 159 -2.68 -4.95 23.37
N LEU A 160 -3.06 -5.88 22.50
CA LEU A 160 -2.68 -7.30 22.65
C LEU A 160 -1.53 -7.70 21.74
N ALA A 161 -1.01 -6.81 20.90
CA ALA A 161 0.04 -7.06 19.90
C ALA A 161 -0.25 -8.29 19.02
N ALA A 162 -1.54 -8.57 18.75
CA ALA A 162 -1.96 -9.71 17.97
C ALA A 162 -1.40 -9.64 16.54
N PRO A 163 -0.94 -10.77 15.97
CA PRO A 163 -0.41 -10.78 14.60
C PRO A 163 -1.44 -10.32 13.57
N PHE A 164 -1.07 -9.37 12.72
CA PHE A 164 -1.95 -8.82 11.67
C PHE A 164 -2.63 -9.89 10.80
N PRO A 165 -1.94 -10.95 10.33
CA PRO A 165 -2.59 -11.99 9.53
C PRO A 165 -3.73 -12.70 10.28
N LEU A 166 -3.59 -12.88 11.60
CA LEU A 166 -4.62 -13.50 12.43
C LEU A 166 -5.86 -12.59 12.54
N ILE A 167 -5.66 -11.28 12.69
CA ILE A 167 -6.76 -10.30 12.73
C ILE A 167 -7.53 -10.32 11.43
N ILE A 168 -6.83 -10.33 10.28
CA ILE A 168 -7.46 -10.37 8.95
C ILE A 168 -8.21 -11.69 8.73
N ALA A 169 -7.63 -12.83 9.11
CA ALA A 169 -8.28 -14.13 9.00
C ALA A 169 -9.54 -14.22 9.88
N ALA A 170 -9.46 -13.76 11.13
CA ALA A 170 -10.60 -13.71 12.05
C ALA A 170 -11.71 -12.78 11.52
N ALA A 171 -11.36 -11.60 11.02
CA ALA A 171 -12.31 -10.65 10.44
C ALA A 171 -12.98 -11.22 9.17
N ALA A 172 -12.23 -11.90 8.32
CA ALA A 172 -12.77 -12.60 7.16
C ALA A 172 -13.78 -13.68 7.55
N LEU A 173 -13.44 -14.49 8.55
CA LEU A 173 -14.32 -15.52 9.09
C LEU A 173 -15.60 -14.92 9.70
N ILE A 174 -15.47 -13.91 10.53
CA ILE A 174 -16.61 -13.21 11.13
C ILE A 174 -17.51 -12.62 10.04
N GLY A 175 -16.93 -11.93 9.05
CA GLY A 175 -17.67 -11.35 7.94
C GLY A 175 -18.37 -12.42 7.07
N PHE A 176 -17.73 -13.57 6.84
CA PHE A 176 -18.32 -14.71 6.16
C PHE A 176 -19.53 -15.28 6.94
N LEU A 177 -19.40 -15.47 8.24
CA LEU A 177 -20.47 -15.96 9.11
C LEU A 177 -21.64 -14.97 9.22
N LEU A 178 -21.34 -13.67 9.34
CA LEU A 178 -22.36 -12.63 9.34
C LEU A 178 -23.15 -12.57 8.03
N ALA A 179 -22.53 -12.88 6.89
CA ALA A 179 -23.21 -12.94 5.59
C ALA A 179 -24.19 -14.11 5.47
N LEU A 180 -24.13 -15.11 6.34
CA LEU A 180 -25.14 -16.19 6.42
C LEU A 180 -26.44 -15.68 7.05
N VAL A 181 -26.36 -14.71 7.96
CA VAL A 181 -27.52 -14.13 8.69
C VAL A 181 -27.96 -12.83 8.06
N PHE A 182 -27.04 -12.02 7.61
CA PHE A 182 -27.25 -10.70 7.00
C PHE A 182 -26.69 -10.67 5.57
N PRO A 183 -27.41 -11.18 4.56
CA PRO A 183 -26.92 -11.26 3.19
C PRO A 183 -26.40 -9.91 2.67
N VAL A 184 -25.25 -9.95 2.01
CA VAL A 184 -24.66 -8.80 1.33
C VAL A 184 -25.24 -8.75 -0.08
N PRO A 185 -25.80 -7.62 -0.54
CA PRO A 185 -26.22 -7.48 -1.93
C PRO A 185 -25.06 -7.67 -2.88
N VAL A 186 -25.20 -8.56 -3.84
CA VAL A 186 -24.20 -8.82 -4.88
C VAL A 186 -24.89 -8.75 -6.25
N PRO A 187 -24.18 -8.34 -7.31
CA PRO A 187 -24.73 -8.33 -8.66
C PRO A 187 -25.10 -9.76 -9.08
N PRO A 188 -26.12 -9.94 -9.94
CA PRO A 188 -26.47 -11.25 -10.45
C PRO A 188 -25.29 -11.87 -11.22
N PRO A 189 -25.12 -13.21 -11.13
CA PRO A 189 -24.03 -13.89 -11.84
C PRO A 189 -24.23 -13.75 -13.34
N LEU A 190 -23.23 -13.28 -14.04
CA LEU A 190 -23.19 -13.29 -15.49
C LEU A 190 -22.82 -14.71 -15.97
N VAL A 191 -23.47 -15.16 -17.05
CA VAL A 191 -23.18 -16.48 -17.64
C VAL A 191 -21.83 -16.38 -18.38
N THR A 192 -20.79 -16.95 -17.80
CA THR A 192 -19.46 -17.05 -18.43
C THR A 192 -19.18 -18.47 -18.89
N PRO A 193 -18.51 -18.65 -20.03
CA PRO A 193 -18.05 -19.96 -20.48
C PRO A 193 -17.19 -20.65 -19.40
N PRO A 194 -17.27 -21.96 -19.23
CA PRO A 194 -16.41 -22.68 -18.32
C PRO A 194 -14.95 -22.59 -18.75
N VAL A 195 -14.09 -22.20 -17.83
CA VAL A 195 -12.63 -22.15 -18.04
C VAL A 195 -12.05 -23.54 -17.77
N PRO A 196 -11.26 -24.13 -18.68
CA PRO A 196 -10.65 -25.44 -18.45
C PRO A 196 -9.70 -25.36 -17.22
N LEU A 197 -9.94 -26.22 -16.22
CA LEU A 197 -9.13 -26.27 -14.98
C LEU A 197 -7.63 -26.46 -15.26
N GLY A 198 -7.27 -27.25 -16.29
CA GLY A 198 -5.89 -27.47 -16.69
C GLY A 198 -5.17 -26.18 -17.12
N ARG A 199 -5.89 -25.25 -17.80
CA ARG A 199 -5.33 -23.95 -18.16
C ARG A 199 -5.07 -23.09 -16.92
N THR A 200 -6.01 -23.06 -16.00
CA THR A 200 -5.88 -22.34 -14.73
C THR A 200 -4.71 -22.85 -13.92
N PHE A 201 -4.60 -24.18 -13.77
CA PHE A 201 -3.50 -24.80 -13.03
C PHE A 201 -2.13 -24.49 -13.66
N ARG A 202 -2.02 -24.59 -14.99
CA ARG A 202 -0.78 -24.25 -15.72
C ARG A 202 -0.42 -22.77 -15.53
N THR A 203 -1.38 -21.87 -15.60
CA THR A 203 -1.16 -20.44 -15.37
C THR A 203 -0.70 -20.20 -13.94
N ALA A 204 -1.37 -20.80 -12.95
CA ALA A 204 -1.00 -20.69 -11.55
C ALA A 204 0.41 -21.23 -11.27
N ALA A 205 0.74 -22.42 -11.77
CA ALA A 205 2.06 -23.02 -11.58
C ALA A 205 3.17 -22.15 -12.21
N LEU A 206 2.94 -21.65 -13.43
CA LEU A 206 3.89 -20.75 -14.09
C LEU A 206 4.15 -19.48 -13.29
N TRP A 207 3.09 -18.80 -12.87
CA TRP A 207 3.23 -17.52 -12.15
C TRP A 207 3.73 -17.71 -10.72
N LEU A 208 3.40 -18.83 -10.05
CA LEU A 208 4.03 -19.21 -8.78
C LEU A 208 5.55 -19.45 -8.96
N ALA A 209 5.94 -20.15 -10.02
CA ALA A 209 7.36 -20.36 -10.33
C ALA A 209 8.07 -19.03 -10.61
N ILE A 210 7.48 -18.13 -11.43
CA ILE A 210 8.01 -16.79 -11.69
C ILE A 210 8.18 -16.00 -10.41
N TRP A 211 7.22 -16.06 -9.48
CA TRP A 211 7.32 -15.34 -8.21
C TRP A 211 8.37 -15.95 -7.28
N ILE A 212 8.32 -17.26 -7.04
CA ILE A 212 9.04 -17.91 -5.95
C ILE A 212 10.49 -18.27 -6.33
N LEU A 213 10.75 -18.76 -7.58
CA LEU A 213 12.08 -19.23 -7.94
C LEU A 213 13.19 -18.16 -7.85
N PRO A 214 12.99 -16.89 -8.29
CA PRO A 214 14.01 -15.87 -8.12
C PRO A 214 14.31 -15.57 -6.63
N LEU A 215 13.29 -15.59 -5.77
CA LEU A 215 13.46 -15.36 -4.34
C LEU A 215 14.21 -16.51 -3.66
N LEU A 216 13.92 -17.75 -4.05
CA LEU A 216 14.68 -18.92 -3.60
C LEU A 216 16.14 -18.88 -4.11
N ALA A 217 16.36 -18.40 -5.34
CA ALA A 217 17.71 -18.23 -5.87
C ALA A 217 18.50 -17.20 -5.05
N VAL A 218 17.90 -16.07 -4.68
CA VAL A 218 18.54 -15.08 -3.79
C VAL A 218 18.89 -15.71 -2.44
N ALA A 219 17.97 -16.42 -1.79
CA ALA A 219 18.23 -17.10 -0.52
C ALA A 219 19.29 -18.21 -0.62
N ALA A 220 19.40 -18.87 -1.78
CA ALA A 220 20.43 -19.89 -2.04
C ALA A 220 21.81 -19.27 -2.31
N LEU A 221 21.89 -18.09 -2.94
CA LEU A 221 23.15 -17.42 -3.29
C LEU A 221 23.74 -16.65 -2.11
N PHE A 222 22.92 -15.96 -1.33
CA PHE A 222 23.37 -15.08 -0.23
C PHE A 222 23.26 -15.74 1.16
N GLY A 223 22.53 -16.84 1.27
CA GLY A 223 22.26 -17.52 2.52
C GLY A 223 20.87 -17.23 3.10
N ARG A 224 20.41 -18.16 3.95
CA ARG A 224 19.07 -18.03 4.58
C ARG A 224 19.02 -17.01 5.71
N ASP A 225 20.18 -16.73 6.31
CA ASP A 225 20.32 -15.77 7.41
C ASP A 225 20.72 -14.37 6.90
N ASP A 226 20.76 -14.18 5.59
CA ASP A 226 21.03 -12.88 4.97
C ASP A 226 19.77 -12.01 4.96
N VAL A 227 19.94 -10.70 5.14
CA VAL A 227 18.85 -9.72 5.14
C VAL A 227 17.99 -9.79 3.86
N THR A 228 18.58 -10.16 2.71
CA THR A 228 17.83 -10.29 1.45
C THR A 228 16.84 -11.46 1.49
N ALA A 229 17.16 -12.54 2.22
CA ALA A 229 16.23 -13.65 2.45
C ALA A 229 15.06 -13.23 3.36
N ASP A 230 15.34 -12.48 4.42
CA ASP A 230 14.30 -11.91 5.29
C ASP A 230 13.38 -10.94 4.52
N ILE A 231 13.97 -10.07 3.68
CA ILE A 231 13.24 -9.17 2.79
C ILE A 231 12.33 -9.98 1.85
N ALA A 232 12.87 -11.01 1.18
CA ALA A 232 12.11 -11.86 0.26
C ALA A 232 10.92 -12.54 0.95
N LEU A 233 11.15 -13.12 2.14
CA LEU A 233 10.12 -13.81 2.92
C LEU A 233 9.07 -12.85 3.45
N PHE A 234 9.50 -11.73 4.04
CA PHE A 234 8.61 -10.74 4.64
C PHE A 234 7.70 -10.10 3.61
N PHE A 235 8.24 -9.58 2.50
CA PHE A 235 7.44 -8.92 1.47
C PHE A 235 6.59 -9.91 0.66
N SER A 236 7.01 -11.17 0.53
CA SER A 236 6.15 -12.23 -0.02
C SER A 236 4.94 -12.51 0.88
N LYS A 237 5.17 -12.62 2.20
CA LYS A 237 4.08 -12.76 3.18
C LYS A 237 3.16 -11.54 3.15
N LEU A 238 3.74 -10.34 3.11
CA LEU A 238 3.01 -9.09 3.03
C LEU A 238 2.08 -9.07 1.80
N ALA A 239 2.58 -9.44 0.62
CA ALA A 239 1.82 -9.48 -0.62
C ALA A 239 0.59 -10.41 -0.58
N VAL A 240 0.63 -11.48 0.22
CA VAL A 240 -0.49 -12.42 0.38
C VAL A 240 -1.52 -11.90 1.39
N VAL A 241 -1.10 -11.17 2.43
CA VAL A 241 -1.99 -10.69 3.49
C VAL A 241 -2.48 -9.25 3.29
N THR A 242 -2.10 -8.63 2.17
CA THR A 242 -2.50 -7.27 1.80
C THR A 242 -3.93 -7.23 1.28
N PHE A 243 -4.90 -7.03 2.15
CA PHE A 243 -6.29 -6.81 1.80
C PHE A 243 -6.75 -5.43 2.28
N GLY A 244 -7.70 -4.82 1.57
CA GLY A 244 -8.33 -3.56 2.00
C GLY A 244 -7.53 -2.29 1.73
N GLY A 245 -6.57 -2.34 0.79
CA GLY A 245 -5.82 -1.19 0.32
C GLY A 245 -4.43 -1.03 0.96
N ALA A 246 -3.64 -0.11 0.40
CA ALA A 246 -2.24 0.07 0.77
C ALA A 246 -2.03 0.43 2.25
N TYR A 247 -2.89 1.27 2.83
CA TYR A 247 -2.69 1.75 4.21
C TYR A 247 -2.75 0.65 5.29
N SER A 248 -3.52 -0.43 5.07
CA SER A 248 -3.57 -1.54 6.02
C SER A 248 -2.25 -2.29 6.10
N VAL A 249 -1.61 -2.44 4.96
CA VAL A 249 -0.31 -3.09 4.81
C VAL A 249 0.79 -2.24 5.41
N LEU A 250 0.70 -0.92 5.24
CA LEU A 250 1.67 0.02 5.81
C LEU A 250 1.74 -0.09 7.33
N ALA A 251 0.60 -0.31 8.00
CA ALA A 251 0.58 -0.52 9.45
C ALA A 251 1.37 -1.77 9.87
N TYR A 252 1.11 -2.89 9.19
CA TYR A 252 1.81 -4.14 9.46
C TYR A 252 3.30 -4.04 9.09
N MET A 253 3.61 -3.44 7.93
CA MET A 253 4.98 -3.24 7.50
C MET A 253 5.75 -2.34 8.46
N ALA A 254 5.18 -1.20 8.89
CA ALA A 254 5.83 -0.29 9.82
C ALA A 254 6.17 -0.99 11.13
N GLN A 255 5.21 -1.72 11.70
CA GLN A 255 5.44 -2.47 12.92
C GLN A 255 6.54 -3.52 12.76
N GLN A 256 6.51 -4.30 11.70
CA GLN A 256 7.51 -5.36 11.49
C GLN A 256 8.89 -4.78 11.18
N ALA A 257 8.98 -3.81 10.28
CA ALA A 257 10.26 -3.20 9.87
C ALA A 257 10.95 -2.47 11.03
N VAL A 258 10.17 -1.86 11.94
CA VAL A 258 10.71 -1.09 13.08
C VAL A 258 10.88 -1.97 14.32
N GLU A 259 9.83 -2.68 14.74
CA GLU A 259 9.81 -3.37 16.04
C GLU A 259 10.42 -4.78 15.98
N THR A 260 10.22 -5.52 14.87
CA THR A 260 10.64 -6.92 14.77
C THR A 260 12.01 -7.07 14.13
N TYR A 261 12.19 -6.47 12.96
CA TYR A 261 13.44 -6.59 12.21
C TYR A 261 14.46 -5.49 12.54
N GLY A 262 14.02 -4.34 13.08
CA GLY A 262 14.91 -3.22 13.36
C GLY A 262 15.56 -2.62 12.10
N TRP A 263 14.95 -2.81 10.92
CA TRP A 263 15.49 -2.32 9.66
C TRP A 263 15.51 -0.78 9.58
N LEU A 264 14.48 -0.15 10.14
CA LEU A 264 14.29 1.30 10.17
C LEU A 264 13.88 1.75 11.57
N SER A 265 14.16 3.02 11.89
CA SER A 265 13.50 3.72 12.99
C SER A 265 12.07 4.12 12.61
N ALA A 266 11.25 4.44 13.61
CA ALA A 266 9.91 4.97 13.38
C ALA A 266 9.91 6.26 12.55
N GLY A 267 10.91 7.12 12.79
CA GLY A 267 11.11 8.37 12.03
C GLY A 267 11.40 8.10 10.56
N GLU A 268 12.29 7.18 10.26
CA GLU A 268 12.64 6.81 8.87
C GLU A 268 11.48 6.12 8.13
N MET A 269 10.66 5.36 8.86
CA MET A 269 9.45 4.80 8.28
C MET A 269 8.47 5.90 7.83
N LEU A 270 8.33 6.96 8.63
CA LEU A 270 7.52 8.13 8.28
C LEU A 270 8.13 8.92 7.11
N ASP A 271 9.47 9.06 7.05
CA ASP A 271 10.17 9.69 5.93
C ASP A 271 9.89 8.94 4.63
N GLY A 272 10.00 7.61 4.65
CA GLY A 272 9.70 6.76 3.51
C GLY A 272 8.25 6.87 3.03
N LEU A 273 7.30 6.98 3.95
CA LEU A 273 5.90 7.23 3.61
C LEU A 273 5.71 8.60 2.96
N GLY A 274 6.36 9.65 3.49
CA GLY A 274 6.33 10.97 2.90
C GLY A 274 6.87 10.99 1.47
N LEU A 275 7.98 10.29 1.24
CA LEU A 275 8.55 10.13 -0.10
C LEU A 275 7.57 9.40 -1.05
N ALA A 276 6.94 8.32 -0.58
CA ALA A 276 6.00 7.56 -1.40
C ALA A 276 4.72 8.36 -1.76
N GLU A 277 4.24 9.23 -0.85
CA GLU A 277 3.08 10.09 -1.12
C GLU A 277 3.39 11.20 -2.16
N THR A 278 4.65 11.55 -2.35
CA THR A 278 5.08 12.55 -3.32
C THR A 278 5.43 11.96 -4.69
N THR A 279 5.48 10.64 -4.81
CA THR A 279 5.89 9.94 -6.03
C THR A 279 4.71 9.45 -6.86
N PRO A 280 4.86 9.31 -8.18
CA PRO A 280 3.87 8.64 -9.01
C PRO A 280 3.84 7.12 -8.69
N GLY A 281 2.75 6.46 -9.06
CA GLY A 281 2.61 5.00 -8.89
C GLY A 281 1.97 4.59 -7.56
N PRO A 282 1.86 3.28 -7.30
CA PRO A 282 1.16 2.77 -6.13
C PRO A 282 1.88 3.16 -4.83
N LEU A 283 1.12 3.61 -3.82
CA LEU A 283 1.65 3.98 -2.50
C LEU A 283 2.48 2.87 -1.85
N ILE A 284 2.19 1.61 -2.17
CA ILE A 284 2.94 0.45 -1.67
C ILE A 284 4.41 0.44 -2.12
N LEU A 285 4.83 1.32 -3.05
CA LEU A 285 6.24 1.48 -3.42
C LEU A 285 7.13 1.90 -2.25
N VAL A 286 6.56 2.39 -1.14
CA VAL A 286 7.32 2.58 0.10
C VAL A 286 8.00 1.27 0.58
N THR A 287 7.49 0.09 0.20
CA THR A 287 8.14 -1.19 0.48
C THR A 287 9.55 -1.24 -0.12
N GLU A 288 9.74 -0.66 -1.31
CA GLU A 288 11.03 -0.55 -1.97
C GLU A 288 12.02 0.28 -1.17
N PHE A 289 11.60 1.42 -0.62
CA PHE A 289 12.41 2.23 0.29
C PHE A 289 12.84 1.41 1.53
N VAL A 290 11.91 0.68 2.14
CA VAL A 290 12.20 -0.18 3.30
C VAL A 290 13.21 -1.26 2.96
N GLY A 291 13.01 -2.01 1.87
CA GLY A 291 13.91 -3.07 1.45
C GLY A 291 15.27 -2.54 1.00
N PHE A 292 15.31 -1.37 0.34
CA PHE A 292 16.55 -0.70 -0.02
C PHE A 292 17.38 -0.37 1.24
N LEU A 293 16.80 0.33 2.23
CA LEU A 293 17.53 0.74 3.43
C LEU A 293 17.95 -0.45 4.29
N ALA A 294 17.09 -1.46 4.43
CA ALA A 294 17.41 -2.68 5.17
C ALA A 294 18.67 -3.36 4.61
N ALA A 295 18.72 -3.57 3.29
CA ALA A 295 19.85 -4.18 2.63
C ALA A 295 21.08 -3.23 2.55
N TYR A 296 20.87 -1.93 2.30
CA TYR A 296 21.95 -0.94 2.25
C TYR A 296 22.76 -0.92 3.55
N ARG A 297 22.14 -1.04 4.71
CA ARG A 297 22.80 -1.04 6.01
C ARG A 297 23.59 -2.32 6.28
N SER A 298 23.14 -3.43 5.73
CA SER A 298 23.80 -4.73 5.89
C SER A 298 24.93 -4.97 4.89
N GLY A 299 25.07 -4.12 3.84
CA GLY A 299 25.93 -4.36 2.70
C GLY A 299 27.42 -4.03 2.88
N GLY A 300 27.87 -3.56 4.07
CA GLY A 300 29.28 -3.25 4.32
C GLY A 300 29.88 -2.28 3.28
N GLU A 301 30.97 -2.70 2.61
CA GLU A 301 31.60 -1.92 1.53
C GLU A 301 30.75 -1.84 0.25
N LEU A 302 29.91 -2.85 0.01
CA LEU A 302 29.03 -2.93 -1.16
C LEU A 302 27.62 -2.43 -0.87
N ARG A 303 27.45 -1.53 0.13
CA ARG A 303 26.14 -1.06 0.62
C ARG A 303 25.19 -0.62 -0.49
N LEU A 304 25.66 0.07 -1.53
CA LEU A 304 24.81 0.52 -2.62
C LEU A 304 24.29 -0.66 -3.46
N ALA A 305 25.16 -1.60 -3.79
CA ALA A 305 24.79 -2.81 -4.55
C ALA A 305 23.77 -3.67 -3.76
N TYR A 306 23.99 -3.81 -2.45
CA TYR A 306 23.05 -4.50 -1.57
C TYR A 306 21.71 -3.76 -1.46
N GLY A 307 21.72 -2.43 -1.35
CA GLY A 307 20.51 -1.63 -1.37
C GLY A 307 19.72 -1.80 -2.67
N LEU A 308 20.39 -1.79 -3.82
CA LEU A 308 19.75 -2.06 -5.12
C LEU A 308 19.16 -3.46 -5.20
N LEU A 309 19.88 -4.46 -4.67
CA LEU A 309 19.40 -5.84 -4.59
C LEU A 309 18.15 -5.92 -3.67
N GLY A 310 18.20 -5.30 -2.49
CA GLY A 310 17.06 -5.24 -1.56
C GLY A 310 15.83 -4.61 -2.18
N ALA A 311 15.99 -3.49 -2.90
CA ALA A 311 14.92 -2.85 -3.66
C ALA A 311 14.33 -3.79 -4.73
N ALA A 312 15.17 -4.44 -5.52
CA ALA A 312 14.75 -5.37 -6.57
C ALA A 312 14.00 -6.58 -6.00
N VAL A 313 14.52 -7.19 -4.93
CA VAL A 313 13.88 -8.32 -4.22
C VAL A 313 12.51 -7.89 -3.67
N THR A 314 12.43 -6.71 -3.07
CA THR A 314 11.17 -6.17 -2.52
C THR A 314 10.14 -5.93 -3.60
N LEU A 315 10.51 -5.25 -4.69
CA LEU A 315 9.62 -5.03 -5.83
C LEU A 315 9.11 -6.35 -6.41
N TRP A 316 10.02 -7.32 -6.58
CA TRP A 316 9.65 -8.64 -7.10
C TRP A 316 8.67 -9.36 -6.16
N ALA A 317 8.99 -9.43 -4.87
CA ALA A 317 8.17 -10.10 -3.86
C ALA A 317 6.77 -9.46 -3.74
N THR A 318 6.69 -8.13 -3.90
CA THR A 318 5.44 -7.36 -3.76
C THR A 318 4.56 -7.43 -5.01
N PHE A 319 5.14 -7.29 -6.22
CA PHE A 319 4.37 -7.10 -7.44
C PHE A 319 4.21 -8.35 -8.31
N ALA A 320 5.13 -9.32 -8.27
CA ALA A 320 4.99 -10.55 -9.05
C ALA A 320 3.68 -11.33 -8.68
N PRO A 321 3.30 -11.46 -7.40
CA PRO A 321 2.04 -12.11 -7.04
C PRO A 321 0.80 -11.35 -7.54
N CYS A 322 0.85 -10.04 -7.77
CA CYS A 322 -0.28 -9.29 -8.32
C CYS A 322 -0.63 -9.76 -9.73
N PHE A 323 0.37 -10.06 -10.55
CA PHE A 323 0.15 -10.66 -11.87
C PHE A 323 -0.42 -12.08 -11.75
N LEU A 324 0.06 -12.89 -10.79
CA LEU A 324 -0.50 -14.20 -10.49
C LEU A 324 -2.00 -14.12 -10.21
N TRP A 325 -2.40 -13.24 -9.27
CA TRP A 325 -3.80 -13.10 -8.88
C TRP A 325 -4.68 -12.69 -10.05
N ILE A 326 -4.21 -11.74 -10.87
CA ILE A 326 -4.99 -11.27 -12.03
C ILE A 326 -5.07 -12.36 -13.11
N PHE A 327 -3.97 -12.96 -13.53
CA PHE A 327 -4.02 -13.92 -14.66
C PHE A 327 -4.69 -15.25 -14.31
N VAL A 328 -4.70 -15.64 -13.04
CA VAL A 328 -5.44 -16.79 -12.54
C VAL A 328 -6.90 -16.44 -12.26
N GLY A 329 -7.16 -15.28 -11.66
CA GLY A 329 -8.47 -14.89 -11.16
C GLY A 329 -9.36 -14.20 -12.19
N ALA A 330 -8.81 -13.48 -13.17
CA ALA A 330 -9.57 -12.72 -14.15
C ALA A 330 -10.64 -13.53 -14.91
N PRO A 331 -10.40 -14.80 -15.28
CA PRO A 331 -11.44 -15.62 -15.91
C PRO A 331 -12.62 -15.95 -14.98
N TYR A 332 -12.47 -15.76 -13.67
CA TYR A 332 -13.48 -16.09 -12.65
C TYR A 332 -14.14 -14.86 -12.02
N ILE A 333 -13.80 -13.67 -12.48
CA ILE A 333 -14.24 -12.38 -11.91
C ILE A 333 -15.75 -12.32 -11.66
N GLU A 334 -16.55 -12.78 -12.64
CA GLU A 334 -18.00 -12.68 -12.60
C GLU A 334 -18.61 -13.68 -11.60
N ARG A 335 -17.98 -14.84 -11.40
CA ARG A 335 -18.41 -15.85 -10.42
C ARG A 335 -18.01 -15.44 -9.00
N LEU A 336 -16.82 -14.87 -8.82
CA LEU A 336 -16.33 -14.43 -7.50
C LEU A 336 -17.10 -13.21 -7.03
N GLY A 337 -17.36 -12.23 -7.91
CA GLY A 337 -18.11 -11.01 -7.60
C GLY A 337 -19.57 -11.22 -7.24
N SER A 338 -20.18 -12.36 -7.64
CA SER A 338 -21.57 -12.70 -7.31
C SER A 338 -21.74 -13.56 -6.03
N ASN A 339 -20.66 -13.87 -5.32
CA ASN A 339 -20.70 -14.68 -4.11
C ASN A 339 -20.90 -13.81 -2.86
N ALA A 340 -22.12 -13.82 -2.30
CA ALA A 340 -22.48 -13.03 -1.13
C ALA A 340 -21.65 -13.36 0.13
N ARG A 341 -21.21 -14.63 0.29
CA ARG A 341 -20.37 -15.03 1.45
C ARG A 341 -18.97 -14.47 1.33
N LEU A 342 -18.39 -14.52 0.13
CA LEU A 342 -17.09 -13.92 -0.13
C LEU A 342 -17.14 -12.40 0.03
N ALA A 343 -18.18 -11.74 -0.46
CA ALA A 343 -18.42 -10.32 -0.26
C ALA A 343 -18.53 -9.97 1.24
N GLY A 344 -19.19 -10.85 2.04
CA GLY A 344 -19.26 -10.71 3.49
C GLY A 344 -17.89 -10.83 4.17
N ALA A 345 -17.10 -11.83 3.80
CA ALA A 345 -15.73 -12.01 4.30
C ALA A 345 -14.89 -10.75 4.07
N LEU A 346 -14.93 -10.21 2.86
CA LEU A 346 -14.19 -9.01 2.49
C LEU A 346 -14.70 -7.75 3.21
N ARG A 347 -16.00 -7.65 3.43
CA ARG A 347 -16.56 -6.59 4.26
C ARG A 347 -16.00 -6.64 5.68
N GLY A 348 -15.93 -7.83 6.29
CA GLY A 348 -15.30 -8.03 7.59
C GLY A 348 -13.84 -7.60 7.58
N VAL A 349 -13.06 -8.00 6.58
CA VAL A 349 -11.66 -7.58 6.40
C VAL A 349 -11.56 -6.06 6.27
N THR A 350 -12.38 -5.44 5.41
CA THR A 350 -12.35 -3.97 5.22
C THR A 350 -12.72 -3.22 6.50
N ALA A 351 -13.64 -3.74 7.31
CA ALA A 351 -13.95 -3.18 8.62
C ALA A 351 -12.77 -3.30 9.59
N ALA A 352 -12.11 -4.47 9.67
CA ALA A 352 -10.92 -4.65 10.52
C ALA A 352 -9.76 -3.74 10.11
N VAL A 353 -9.59 -3.49 8.81
CA VAL A 353 -8.57 -2.58 8.26
C VAL A 353 -8.70 -1.17 8.83
N VAL A 354 -9.93 -0.68 9.11
CA VAL A 354 -10.11 0.62 9.76
C VAL A 354 -9.46 0.64 11.15
N GLY A 355 -9.63 -0.43 11.94
CA GLY A 355 -8.98 -0.57 13.24
C GLY A 355 -7.44 -0.62 13.13
N VAL A 356 -6.94 -1.28 12.09
CA VAL A 356 -5.50 -1.37 11.81
C VAL A 356 -4.91 -0.02 11.39
N ILE A 357 -5.61 0.75 10.55
CA ILE A 357 -5.15 2.11 10.17
C ILE A 357 -5.24 3.05 11.38
N LEU A 358 -6.25 2.90 12.24
CA LEU A 358 -6.32 3.65 13.50
C LEU A 358 -5.10 3.36 14.40
N ASN A 359 -4.72 2.08 14.54
CA ASN A 359 -3.49 1.69 15.24
C ASN A 359 -2.26 2.42 14.68
N LEU A 360 -2.09 2.42 13.34
CA LEU A 360 -1.00 3.11 12.67
C LEU A 360 -1.03 4.62 12.95
N SER A 361 -2.20 5.23 12.87
CA SER A 361 -2.38 6.67 13.11
C SER A 361 -1.98 7.06 14.53
N VAL A 362 -2.39 6.27 15.52
CA VAL A 362 -2.02 6.52 16.93
C VAL A 362 -0.52 6.29 17.14
N TRP A 363 0.03 5.21 16.60
CA TRP A 363 1.44 4.89 16.71
C TRP A 363 2.31 5.99 16.08
N PHE A 364 1.95 6.48 14.89
CA PHE A 364 2.64 7.61 14.24
C PHE A 364 2.50 8.90 15.03
N ALA A 365 1.30 9.21 15.55
CA ALA A 365 1.11 10.40 16.36
C ALA A 365 2.04 10.41 17.58
N LEU A 366 2.18 9.27 18.26
CA LEU A 366 3.10 9.15 19.39
C LEU A 366 4.55 9.39 18.97
N HIS A 367 5.02 8.79 17.86
CA HIS A 367 6.42 8.89 17.44
C HIS A 367 6.75 10.19 16.67
N VAL A 368 5.77 10.95 16.19
CA VAL A 368 5.96 12.29 15.63
C VAL A 368 6.00 13.34 16.72
N ILE A 369 5.11 13.22 17.71
CA ILE A 369 4.91 14.25 18.75
C ILE A 369 5.89 14.07 19.92
N PHE A 370 6.35 12.84 20.18
CA PHE A 370 7.27 12.53 21.27
C PHE A 370 8.54 11.88 20.75
N GLY A 371 9.70 12.38 21.17
CA GLY A 371 11.00 11.82 20.78
C GLY A 371 11.31 10.47 21.43
N ARG A 372 10.66 10.14 22.55
CA ARG A 372 10.82 8.88 23.27
C ARG A 372 9.45 8.28 23.60
N VAL A 373 9.21 7.07 23.11
CA VAL A 373 7.99 6.29 23.38
C VAL A 373 8.42 4.89 23.74
N ALA A 374 8.03 4.41 24.91
CA ALA A 374 8.34 3.05 25.37
C ALA A 374 7.11 2.15 25.25
N ALA A 375 7.35 0.88 24.95
CA ALA A 375 6.32 -0.16 25.03
C ALA A 375 6.42 -0.85 26.39
N GLU A 376 5.42 -0.70 27.25
CA GLU A 376 5.33 -1.33 28.56
C GLU A 376 4.30 -2.45 28.54
N TRP A 377 4.66 -3.59 29.16
CA TRP A 377 3.77 -4.74 29.25
C TRP A 377 3.17 -4.86 30.63
N HIS A 378 1.84 -4.85 30.72
CA HIS A 378 1.06 -5.07 31.93
C HIS A 378 0.22 -6.34 31.76
N GLY A 379 0.80 -7.49 32.08
CA GLY A 379 0.21 -8.78 31.77
C GLY A 379 0.11 -9.00 30.25
N PRO A 380 -1.07 -9.28 29.69
CA PRO A 380 -1.24 -9.46 28.24
C PRO A 380 -1.34 -8.14 27.46
N PHE A 381 -1.39 -6.99 28.14
CA PHE A 381 -1.61 -5.69 27.52
C PHE A 381 -0.29 -4.95 27.28
N ARG A 382 -0.07 -4.51 26.05
CA ARG A 382 1.02 -3.62 25.66
C ARG A 382 0.50 -2.18 25.67
N LEU A 383 1.13 -1.32 26.45
CA LEU A 383 0.83 0.11 26.50
C LEU A 383 1.99 0.90 25.91
N TRP A 384 1.67 1.87 25.05
CA TRP A 384 2.65 2.83 24.55
C TRP A 384 2.70 4.04 25.46
N VAL A 385 3.81 4.21 26.17
CA VAL A 385 4.01 5.27 27.16
C VAL A 385 4.97 6.31 26.58
N PRO A 386 4.49 7.51 26.16
CA PRO A 386 5.36 8.57 25.74
C PRO A 386 6.03 9.24 26.95
N ASP A 387 7.30 9.64 26.81
CA ASP A 387 7.98 10.48 27.79
C ASP A 387 7.55 11.94 27.59
N PRO A 388 6.84 12.56 28.56
CA PRO A 388 6.37 13.94 28.44
C PRO A 388 7.50 14.95 28.24
N ALA A 389 8.72 14.66 28.77
CA ALA A 389 9.87 15.53 28.60
C ALA A 389 10.43 15.54 27.17
N SER A 390 10.02 14.57 26.34
CA SER A 390 10.41 14.47 24.93
C SER A 390 9.37 15.03 23.96
N PHE A 391 8.45 15.87 24.43
CA PHE A 391 7.41 16.46 23.60
C PHE A 391 7.99 17.48 22.61
N HIS A 392 7.71 17.31 21.33
CA HIS A 392 8.12 18.15 20.21
C HIS A 392 7.01 19.14 19.85
N LEU A 393 7.08 20.35 20.40
CA LEU A 393 6.08 21.40 20.13
C LEU A 393 6.06 21.82 18.65
N ASP A 394 7.21 21.89 18.02
CA ASP A 394 7.39 22.19 16.60
C ASP A 394 6.68 21.17 15.70
N ALA A 395 6.87 19.88 15.95
CA ALA A 395 6.19 18.81 15.23
C ALA A 395 4.66 18.87 15.44
N ALA A 396 4.20 19.15 16.66
CA ALA A 396 2.77 19.29 16.95
C ALA A 396 2.15 20.50 16.22
N LEU A 397 2.84 21.64 16.18
CA LEU A 397 2.40 22.84 15.45
C LEU A 397 2.37 22.60 13.94
N LEU A 398 3.38 21.92 13.39
CA LEU A 398 3.44 21.53 11.96
C LEU A 398 2.34 20.54 11.61
N ALA A 399 2.00 19.59 12.49
CA ALA A 399 0.87 18.68 12.30
C ALA A 399 -0.47 19.44 12.34
N GLY A 400 -0.62 20.42 13.25
CA GLY A 400 -1.77 21.32 13.26
C GLY A 400 -1.90 22.13 11.97
N LEU A 401 -0.80 22.67 11.45
CA LEU A 401 -0.75 23.35 10.15
C LEU A 401 -1.16 22.41 9.01
N ALA A 402 -0.59 21.19 8.96
CA ALA A 402 -0.95 20.19 7.97
C ALA A 402 -2.45 19.84 8.01
N ALA A 403 -3.03 19.72 9.23
CA ALA A 403 -4.45 19.44 9.40
C ALA A 403 -5.32 20.58 8.84
N ILE A 404 -4.94 21.83 9.06
CA ILE A 404 -5.65 23.00 8.50
C ILE A 404 -5.56 22.97 6.96
N LEU A 405 -4.36 22.77 6.41
CA LEU A 405 -4.14 22.77 4.97
C LEU A 405 -4.92 21.65 4.27
N LEU A 406 -4.83 20.41 4.80
CA LEU A 406 -5.37 19.23 4.15
C LEU A 406 -6.88 19.04 4.44
N LEU A 407 -7.30 19.16 5.70
CA LEU A 407 -8.68 18.82 6.13
C LEU A 407 -9.64 20.00 6.04
N ALA A 408 -9.20 21.22 6.39
CA ALA A 408 -10.03 22.41 6.37
C ALA A 408 -10.00 23.11 5.00
N LEU A 409 -8.79 23.41 4.48
CA LEU A 409 -8.62 24.09 3.20
C LEU A 409 -8.63 23.14 2.00
N ARG A 410 -8.57 21.83 2.23
CA ARG A 410 -8.62 20.78 1.20
C ARG A 410 -7.56 20.94 0.11
N LEU A 411 -6.36 21.40 0.49
CA LEU A 411 -5.24 21.48 -0.42
C LEU A 411 -4.75 20.07 -0.81
N GLY A 412 -4.09 19.96 -1.94
CA GLY A 412 -3.50 18.69 -2.38
C GLY A 412 -2.37 18.21 -1.45
N ILE A 413 -2.15 16.90 -1.41
CA ILE A 413 -1.12 16.25 -0.57
C ILE A 413 0.26 16.87 -0.83
N VAL A 414 0.69 16.97 -2.09
CA VAL A 414 2.01 17.51 -2.48
C VAL A 414 2.17 18.96 -2.01
N THR A 415 1.13 19.79 -2.16
CA THR A 415 1.13 21.18 -1.69
C THR A 415 1.26 21.26 -0.17
N THR A 416 0.53 20.42 0.55
CA THR A 416 0.62 20.35 2.02
C THR A 416 2.02 19.95 2.47
N LEU A 417 2.60 18.90 1.89
CA LEU A 417 3.96 18.45 2.17
C LEU A 417 4.99 19.54 1.88
N ALA A 418 4.87 20.25 0.75
CA ALA A 418 5.79 21.34 0.40
C ALA A 418 5.71 22.51 1.39
N ILE A 419 4.50 22.92 1.80
CA ILE A 419 4.31 24.02 2.76
C ILE A 419 4.85 23.64 4.14
N THR A 420 4.54 22.43 4.64
CA THR A 420 5.01 21.99 5.97
C THR A 420 6.52 21.78 6.00
N ALA A 421 7.11 21.21 4.95
CA ALA A 421 8.58 21.10 4.82
C ALA A 421 9.23 22.47 4.74
N GLY A 422 8.69 23.41 3.96
CA GLY A 422 9.17 24.80 3.88
C GLY A 422 9.07 25.54 5.20
N ALA A 423 7.98 25.37 5.95
CA ALA A 423 7.80 25.95 7.29
C ALA A 423 8.82 25.39 8.30
N ALA A 424 9.07 24.08 8.27
CA ALA A 424 10.06 23.43 9.12
C ALA A 424 11.48 23.92 8.80
N LEU A 425 11.84 24.05 7.53
CA LEU A 425 13.12 24.62 7.09
C LEU A 425 13.29 26.08 7.54
N ALA A 426 12.28 26.92 7.33
CA ALA A 426 12.32 28.33 7.76
C ALA A 426 12.51 28.45 9.26
N TYR A 427 11.82 27.62 10.05
CA TYR A 427 11.97 27.57 11.50
C TYR A 427 13.39 27.16 11.93
N SER A 428 13.93 26.11 11.31
CA SER A 428 15.29 25.63 11.57
C SER A 428 16.35 26.70 11.24
N LEU A 429 16.22 27.36 10.10
CA LEU A 429 17.15 28.45 9.71
C LEU A 429 17.07 29.65 10.66
N PHE A 430 15.87 29.99 11.14
CA PHE A 430 15.69 31.06 12.11
C PHE A 430 16.38 30.75 13.44
N LEU A 431 16.23 29.50 13.95
CA LEU A 431 16.89 29.07 15.19
C LEU A 431 18.44 29.05 15.11
N HIS A 432 19.00 28.75 13.92
CA HIS A 432 20.45 28.74 13.73
C HIS A 432 21.03 30.14 13.44
N ALA A 433 20.18 31.12 13.09
CA ALA A 433 20.58 32.51 12.84
C ALA A 433 20.45 33.42 14.10
N ALA A 434 19.71 32.94 15.11
CA ALA A 434 19.53 33.60 16.41
C ALA A 434 20.52 33.06 17.46
#